data_4c13300223837bdc9188c0cf252ff387
#
_entry.id   4c13300223837bdc9188c0cf252ff387
#
_cell.length_a   1.000
_cell.length_b   1.000
_cell.length_c   1.000
_cell.angle_alpha   90.00
_cell.angle_beta   90.00
_cell.angle_gamma   90.00
#
_symmetry.space_group_name_H-M   'P 1'
#
loop_
_entity.id
_entity.type
_entity.pdbx_description
1 polymer ?
#
loop_
_entity_poly.entity_id
_entity_poly.type
_entity_poly.pdbx_seq_one_letter_code
_entity_poly.pdbx_strand_id
1 'polypeptide(L)'
;MGATITSNTSVVDPGIAGKGYVHPEVLVTTSWLAEHLDDPSIRIIESDEDVLLYDTGHIPGAQKVDWHVDLNDPVLRDYVSSEQFERLLREKGIDENTTVVFYGDKNNWWAAYAFWVFQLFGFTNAKLLDGGRIKWEQEGRPFNTDVPRLAKTGYKAPKRSDDKIRAFFQQVREHSSAGKPLIDVRSPEEYTGQRTHMPDYPQEGTLRGGHIKGARSIPWARAANPDGTFKDAGSLRAIYEQEKGLEKGDDIVAYCRIGERSSHTWFVLTYLLGYDRVRNYDGSWTEWGNAVRAPIEKGPEK
;
A
#
# COMPACT_ATOMS: atom_id res chain seq x y z
N MET A 1 24.91 16.93 -21.17
CA MET A 1 23.81 16.44 -22.00
C MET A 1 22.96 15.59 -21.10
N GLY A 2 21.82 16.11 -20.63
CA GLY A 2 20.92 15.41 -19.71
C GLY A 2 20.14 14.35 -20.47
N ALA A 3 20.26 13.10 -20.03
CA ALA A 3 19.40 12.04 -20.51
C ALA A 3 18.00 12.27 -19.93
N THR A 4 17.07 12.62 -20.80
CA THR A 4 15.64 12.67 -20.48
C THR A 4 15.19 11.22 -20.29
N ILE A 5 14.98 10.82 -19.04
CA ILE A 5 14.36 9.54 -18.71
C ILE A 5 12.89 9.70 -19.09
N THR A 6 12.51 9.20 -20.26
CA THR A 6 11.11 9.02 -20.64
C THR A 6 10.58 7.83 -19.84
N SER A 7 9.90 8.12 -18.72
CA SER A 7 9.16 7.12 -17.98
C SER A 7 8.04 6.57 -18.87
N ASN A 8 8.03 5.27 -19.07
CA ASN A 8 7.02 4.54 -19.85
C ASN A 8 5.65 4.43 -19.10
N THR A 9 5.47 5.22 -18.04
CA THR A 9 4.28 5.26 -17.18
C THR A 9 3.08 5.99 -17.77
N SER A 10 3.18 6.51 -18.99
CA SER A 10 2.20 7.46 -19.54
C SER A 10 0.91 6.86 -20.12
N VAL A 11 0.79 5.53 -20.20
CA VAL A 11 -0.45 4.92 -20.72
C VAL A 11 -1.47 4.81 -19.58
N VAL A 12 -2.48 5.68 -19.63
CA VAL A 12 -3.63 5.64 -18.72
C VAL A 12 -4.64 4.63 -19.27
N ASP A 13 -5.06 3.70 -18.41
CA ASP A 13 -6.16 2.79 -18.72
C ASP A 13 -7.46 3.60 -18.92
N PRO A 14 -8.17 3.45 -20.07
CA PRO A 14 -9.43 4.16 -20.32
C PRO A 14 -10.49 3.92 -19.24
N GLY A 15 -10.49 2.76 -18.59
CA GLY A 15 -11.41 2.45 -17.49
C GLY A 15 -11.12 3.22 -16.19
N ILE A 16 -9.90 3.78 -16.07
CA ILE A 16 -9.46 4.61 -14.93
C ILE A 16 -9.56 6.09 -15.24
N ALA A 17 -9.35 6.50 -16.49
CA ALA A 17 -9.24 7.92 -16.89
C ALA A 17 -10.43 8.80 -16.43
N GLY A 18 -11.66 8.24 -16.40
CA GLY A 18 -12.89 8.97 -16.02
C GLY A 18 -13.09 9.15 -14.51
N LYS A 19 -12.24 8.55 -13.65
CA LYS A 19 -12.43 8.59 -12.18
C LYS A 19 -11.92 9.89 -11.53
N GLY A 20 -11.28 10.79 -12.29
CA GLY A 20 -10.83 12.11 -11.83
C GLY A 20 -9.62 12.09 -10.91
N TYR A 21 -8.85 11.02 -10.89
CA TYR A 21 -7.62 10.91 -10.11
C TYR A 21 -6.53 11.84 -10.64
N VAL A 22 -5.63 12.28 -9.75
CA VAL A 22 -4.48 13.12 -10.12
C VAL A 22 -3.44 12.31 -10.88
N HIS A 23 -3.21 11.06 -10.47
CA HIS A 23 -2.30 10.11 -11.11
C HIS A 23 -3.03 8.84 -11.54
N PRO A 24 -3.86 8.90 -12.60
CA PRO A 24 -4.61 7.74 -13.08
C PRO A 24 -3.70 6.62 -13.64
N GLU A 25 -2.49 6.95 -14.05
CA GLU A 25 -1.51 6.03 -14.63
C GLU A 25 -1.01 4.95 -13.65
N VAL A 26 -1.23 5.14 -12.34
CA VAL A 26 -0.80 4.15 -11.31
C VAL A 26 -1.81 3.04 -11.07
N LEU A 27 -2.97 3.08 -11.74
CA LEU A 27 -4.00 2.05 -11.66
C LEU A 27 -4.27 1.42 -13.02
N VAL A 28 -4.66 0.15 -13.00
CA VAL A 28 -5.19 -0.56 -14.16
C VAL A 28 -6.42 -1.38 -13.75
N THR A 29 -7.37 -1.52 -14.68
CA THR A 29 -8.54 -2.38 -14.50
C THR A 29 -8.20 -3.85 -14.73
N THR A 30 -9.06 -4.74 -14.26
CA THR A 30 -8.98 -6.18 -14.56
C THR A 30 -9.07 -6.47 -16.05
N SER A 31 -9.85 -5.69 -16.80
CA SER A 31 -9.95 -5.81 -18.26
C SER A 31 -8.65 -5.44 -18.95
N TRP A 32 -8.06 -4.32 -18.57
CA TRP A 32 -6.76 -3.92 -19.10
C TRP A 32 -5.69 -5.00 -18.84
N LEU A 33 -5.61 -5.49 -17.60
CA LEU A 33 -4.62 -6.51 -17.27
C LEU A 33 -4.84 -7.80 -18.05
N ALA A 34 -6.11 -8.23 -18.23
CA ALA A 34 -6.45 -9.42 -19.01
C ALA A 34 -5.99 -9.34 -20.49
N GLU A 35 -5.98 -8.14 -21.06
CA GLU A 35 -5.50 -7.88 -22.42
C GLU A 35 -3.97 -7.81 -22.52
N HIS A 36 -3.26 -7.72 -21.37
CA HIS A 36 -1.81 -7.53 -21.31
C HIS A 36 -1.07 -8.67 -20.57
N LEU A 37 -1.72 -9.82 -20.37
CA LEU A 37 -1.10 -10.95 -19.64
C LEU A 37 0.19 -11.46 -20.32
N ASP A 38 0.25 -11.41 -21.64
CA ASP A 38 1.38 -11.88 -22.45
C ASP A 38 2.38 -10.76 -22.81
N ASP A 39 2.21 -9.54 -22.27
CA ASP A 39 3.13 -8.43 -22.55
C ASP A 39 4.47 -8.65 -21.81
N PRO A 40 5.58 -8.82 -22.55
CA PRO A 40 6.88 -9.09 -21.94
C PRO A 40 7.45 -7.92 -21.13
N SER A 41 6.90 -6.71 -21.28
CA SER A 41 7.28 -5.54 -20.49
C SER A 41 6.56 -5.42 -19.15
N ILE A 42 5.56 -6.29 -18.90
CA ILE A 42 4.77 -6.30 -17.67
C ILE A 42 5.20 -7.47 -16.78
N ARG A 43 5.22 -7.22 -15.48
CA ARG A 43 5.33 -8.25 -14.44
C ARG A 43 4.17 -8.09 -13.47
N ILE A 44 3.46 -9.17 -13.25
CA ILE A 44 2.34 -9.22 -12.31
C ILE A 44 2.87 -9.78 -11.00
N ILE A 45 2.63 -9.09 -9.91
CA ILE A 45 3.07 -9.49 -8.56
C ILE A 45 1.84 -9.64 -7.66
N GLU A 46 1.68 -10.83 -7.11
CA GLU A 46 0.71 -11.10 -6.05
C GLU A 46 1.37 -10.95 -4.68
N SER A 47 0.75 -10.15 -3.81
CA SER A 47 1.15 -10.00 -2.41
C SER A 47 -0.09 -9.99 -1.54
N ASP A 48 -0.24 -11.00 -0.70
CA ASP A 48 -1.44 -11.34 0.04
C ASP A 48 -1.23 -11.33 1.55
N GLU A 49 -2.33 -11.17 2.30
CA GLU A 49 -2.39 -11.51 3.73
C GLU A 49 -2.15 -13.01 3.93
N ASP A 50 -2.90 -13.83 3.23
CA ASP A 50 -2.66 -15.28 3.20
C ASP A 50 -1.67 -15.63 2.09
N VAL A 51 -0.40 -15.73 2.46
CA VAL A 51 0.68 -16.04 1.52
C VAL A 51 0.56 -17.40 0.83
N LEU A 52 -0.32 -18.30 1.30
CA LEU A 52 -0.59 -19.58 0.67
C LEU A 52 -1.63 -19.46 -0.46
N LEU A 53 -2.34 -18.34 -0.54
CA LEU A 53 -3.40 -18.14 -1.52
C LEU A 53 -2.88 -18.22 -2.96
N TYR A 54 -1.70 -17.68 -3.23
CA TYR A 54 -1.02 -17.80 -4.52
C TYR A 54 -0.91 -19.24 -5.01
N ASP A 55 -0.56 -20.18 -4.13
CA ASP A 55 -0.33 -21.58 -4.48
C ASP A 55 -1.65 -22.33 -4.79
N THR A 56 -2.80 -21.79 -4.35
CA THR A 56 -4.13 -22.32 -4.69
C THR A 56 -4.63 -21.90 -6.07
N GLY A 57 -4.06 -20.84 -6.61
CA GLY A 57 -4.35 -20.27 -7.94
C GLY A 57 -4.10 -18.76 -7.95
N HIS A 58 -3.46 -18.28 -8.99
CA HIS A 58 -3.10 -16.88 -9.19
C HIS A 58 -3.40 -16.43 -10.63
N ILE A 59 -3.39 -15.13 -10.88
CA ILE A 59 -3.55 -14.58 -12.25
C ILE A 59 -2.45 -15.16 -13.14
N PRO A 60 -2.77 -15.65 -14.36
CA PRO A 60 -1.76 -16.22 -15.25
C PRO A 60 -0.56 -15.30 -15.44
N GLY A 61 0.65 -15.86 -15.26
CA GLY A 61 1.90 -15.09 -15.34
C GLY A 61 2.30 -14.32 -14.07
N ALA A 62 1.46 -14.30 -13.04
CA ALA A 62 1.80 -13.66 -11.77
C ALA A 62 2.90 -14.40 -11.02
N GLN A 63 3.69 -13.64 -10.27
CA GLN A 63 4.72 -14.11 -9.35
C GLN A 63 4.36 -13.67 -7.93
N LYS A 64 4.65 -14.51 -6.95
CA LYS A 64 4.45 -14.23 -5.53
C LYS A 64 5.54 -13.30 -4.99
N VAL A 65 5.14 -12.33 -4.18
CA VAL A 65 5.99 -11.64 -3.22
C VAL A 65 5.43 -11.86 -1.83
N ASP A 66 6.12 -12.68 -1.06
CA ASP A 66 5.80 -12.89 0.35
C ASP A 66 6.39 -11.75 1.18
N TRP A 67 5.52 -10.88 1.70
CA TRP A 67 5.94 -9.70 2.43
C TRP A 67 6.80 -10.00 3.67
N HIS A 68 6.62 -11.18 4.30
CA HIS A 68 7.38 -11.58 5.49
C HIS A 68 8.87 -11.80 5.20
N VAL A 69 9.17 -12.47 4.07
CA VAL A 69 10.52 -12.93 3.76
C VAL A 69 11.18 -12.20 2.59
N ASP A 70 10.36 -11.66 1.66
CA ASP A 70 10.87 -10.96 0.47
C ASP A 70 11.05 -9.46 0.73
N LEU A 71 10.27 -8.85 1.64
CA LEU A 71 10.27 -7.41 1.88
C LEU A 71 10.79 -7.01 3.26
N ASN A 72 10.73 -7.90 4.24
CA ASN A 72 11.10 -7.60 5.63
C ASN A 72 12.36 -8.35 6.07
N ASP A 73 13.13 -7.70 6.92
CA ASP A 73 14.20 -8.33 7.69
C ASP A 73 13.61 -8.99 8.94
N PRO A 74 13.77 -10.31 9.12
CA PRO A 74 13.12 -11.04 10.21
C PRO A 74 13.70 -10.74 11.60
N VAL A 75 14.87 -10.13 11.68
CA VAL A 75 15.56 -9.84 12.94
C VAL A 75 15.30 -8.39 13.38
N LEU A 76 15.45 -7.45 12.46
CA LEU A 76 15.36 -6.02 12.76
C LEU A 76 13.93 -5.48 12.68
N ARG A 77 13.00 -6.23 12.10
CA ARG A 77 11.65 -5.75 11.73
C ARG A 77 11.74 -4.47 10.89
N ASP A 78 12.73 -4.39 10.05
CA ASP A 78 12.91 -3.37 9.03
C ASP A 78 12.71 -3.99 7.64
N TYR A 79 12.81 -3.21 6.59
CA TYR A 79 12.79 -3.73 5.22
C TYR A 79 14.16 -4.32 4.86
N VAL A 80 14.15 -5.17 3.84
CA VAL A 80 15.36 -5.75 3.25
C VAL A 80 16.36 -4.66 2.83
N SER A 81 17.63 -5.04 2.68
CA SER A 81 18.66 -4.13 2.17
C SER A 81 18.48 -3.84 0.68
N SER A 82 19.14 -2.79 0.17
CA SER A 82 19.12 -2.49 -1.27
C SER A 82 19.65 -3.66 -2.11
N GLU A 83 20.64 -4.40 -1.61
CA GLU A 83 21.21 -5.57 -2.29
C GLU A 83 20.23 -6.76 -2.30
N GLN A 84 19.46 -6.94 -1.24
CA GLN A 84 18.41 -7.98 -1.16
C GLN A 84 17.26 -7.62 -2.10
N PHE A 85 16.82 -6.37 -2.13
CA PHE A 85 15.81 -5.87 -3.05
C PHE A 85 16.25 -5.97 -4.51
N GLU A 86 17.49 -5.60 -4.83
CA GLU A 86 18.08 -5.77 -6.16
C GLU A 86 18.04 -7.25 -6.61
N ARG A 87 18.42 -8.18 -5.74
CA ARG A 87 18.36 -9.60 -6.01
C ARG A 87 16.94 -10.09 -6.27
N LEU A 88 15.98 -9.66 -5.44
CA LEU A 88 14.57 -9.98 -5.60
C LEU A 88 14.06 -9.58 -7.00
N LEU A 89 14.30 -8.34 -7.42
CA LEU A 89 13.83 -7.85 -8.71
C LEU A 89 14.50 -8.58 -9.88
N ARG A 90 15.81 -8.83 -9.79
CA ARG A 90 16.53 -9.62 -10.80
C ARG A 90 15.96 -11.02 -10.97
N GLU A 91 15.66 -11.70 -9.87
CA GLU A 91 15.12 -13.06 -9.89
C GLU A 91 13.70 -13.10 -10.45
N LYS A 92 12.93 -12.02 -10.27
CA LYS A 92 11.58 -11.88 -10.84
C LYS A 92 11.58 -11.33 -12.27
N GLY A 93 12.73 -11.19 -12.91
CA GLY A 93 12.82 -10.68 -14.28
C GLY A 93 12.37 -9.22 -14.41
N ILE A 94 12.59 -8.41 -13.38
CA ILE A 94 12.23 -7.00 -13.33
C ILE A 94 13.49 -6.16 -13.53
N ASP A 95 13.41 -5.14 -14.38
CA ASP A 95 14.41 -4.09 -14.56
C ASP A 95 13.74 -2.70 -14.56
N GLU A 96 14.50 -1.66 -14.84
CA GLU A 96 14.04 -0.28 -14.85
C GLU A 96 12.99 0.05 -15.91
N ASN A 97 12.85 -0.80 -16.94
CA ASN A 97 11.88 -0.64 -18.02
C ASN A 97 10.62 -1.48 -17.81
N THR A 98 10.65 -2.35 -16.82
CA THR A 98 9.53 -3.26 -16.51
C THR A 98 8.43 -2.51 -15.76
N THR A 99 7.19 -2.62 -16.23
CA THR A 99 6.02 -2.18 -15.48
C THR A 99 5.56 -3.29 -14.53
N VAL A 100 5.52 -3.00 -13.23
CA VAL A 100 5.04 -3.96 -12.24
C VAL A 100 3.59 -3.65 -11.88
N VAL A 101 2.70 -4.64 -12.04
CA VAL A 101 1.31 -4.56 -11.62
C VAL A 101 1.13 -5.41 -10.37
N PHE A 102 0.84 -4.75 -9.24
CA PHE A 102 0.58 -5.41 -7.96
C PHE A 102 -0.91 -5.72 -7.79
N TYR A 103 -1.21 -6.86 -7.23
CA TYR A 103 -2.53 -7.23 -6.75
C TYR A 103 -2.44 -8.15 -5.54
N GLY A 104 -3.54 -8.31 -4.83
CA GLY A 104 -3.61 -9.22 -3.68
C GLY A 104 -5.03 -9.37 -3.14
N ASP A 105 -5.13 -10.09 -2.04
CA ASP A 105 -6.35 -10.26 -1.27
C ASP A 105 -6.69 -9.02 -0.41
N LYS A 106 -7.69 -9.12 0.46
CA LYS A 106 -8.06 -8.06 1.44
C LYS A 106 -8.12 -6.66 0.82
N ASN A 107 -8.68 -6.51 -0.39
CA ASN A 107 -8.75 -5.24 -1.11
C ASN A 107 -7.37 -4.60 -1.32
N ASN A 108 -6.39 -5.37 -1.72
CA ASN A 108 -5.03 -4.90 -2.02
C ASN A 108 -4.25 -4.31 -0.84
N TRP A 109 -4.53 -4.68 0.42
CA TRP A 109 -3.73 -4.16 1.53
C TRP A 109 -2.24 -4.42 1.34
N TRP A 110 -1.87 -5.68 1.09
CA TRP A 110 -0.49 -6.10 0.94
C TRP A 110 0.08 -5.76 -0.43
N ALA A 111 -0.77 -5.70 -1.46
CA ALA A 111 -0.37 -5.16 -2.76
C ALA A 111 0.02 -3.67 -2.65
N ALA A 112 -0.77 -2.86 -1.94
CA ALA A 112 -0.44 -1.46 -1.67
C ALA A 112 0.80 -1.32 -0.77
N TYR A 113 0.99 -2.25 0.18
CA TYR A 113 2.19 -2.31 1.01
C TYR A 113 3.43 -2.63 0.17
N ALA A 114 3.38 -3.67 -0.68
CA ALA A 114 4.47 -4.00 -1.59
C ALA A 114 4.80 -2.84 -2.54
N PHE A 115 3.76 -2.21 -3.11
CA PHE A 115 3.90 -1.01 -3.92
C PHE A 115 4.64 0.10 -3.15
N TRP A 116 4.22 0.39 -1.90
CA TRP A 116 4.84 1.40 -1.05
C TRP A 116 6.30 1.05 -0.71
N VAL A 117 6.62 -0.21 -0.40
CA VAL A 117 8.00 -0.67 -0.16
C VAL A 117 8.86 -0.46 -1.40
N PHE A 118 8.35 -0.78 -2.60
CA PHE A 118 9.09 -0.53 -3.86
C PHE A 118 9.41 0.97 -4.04
N GLN A 119 8.51 1.87 -3.63
CA GLN A 119 8.78 3.32 -3.67
C GLN A 119 9.91 3.74 -2.70
N LEU A 120 10.11 3.07 -1.57
CA LEU A 120 11.26 3.32 -0.68
C LEU A 120 12.59 3.06 -1.38
N PHE A 121 12.61 2.11 -2.31
CA PHE A 121 13.77 1.79 -3.16
C PHE A 121 13.77 2.55 -4.49
N GLY A 122 12.93 3.56 -4.66
CA GLY A 122 12.87 4.39 -5.86
C GLY A 122 12.34 3.69 -7.12
N PHE A 123 11.69 2.53 -6.99
CA PHE A 123 11.06 1.85 -8.11
C PHE A 123 9.69 2.47 -8.39
N THR A 124 9.60 3.32 -9.41
CA THR A 124 8.40 4.12 -9.69
C THR A 124 7.51 3.56 -10.80
N ASN A 125 8.00 2.61 -11.61
CA ASN A 125 7.21 2.01 -12.70
C ASN A 125 6.29 0.90 -12.18
N ALA A 126 5.40 1.26 -11.27
CA ALA A 126 4.51 0.37 -10.54
C ALA A 126 3.05 0.82 -10.64
N LYS A 127 2.13 -0.13 -10.70
CA LYS A 127 0.68 0.07 -10.75
C LYS A 127 0.00 -0.87 -9.77
N LEU A 128 -1.22 -0.52 -9.33
CA LEU A 128 -2.12 -1.45 -8.65
C LEU A 128 -3.22 -1.92 -9.60
N LEU A 129 -3.63 -3.17 -9.48
CA LEU A 129 -4.84 -3.70 -10.11
C LEU A 129 -6.06 -3.22 -9.33
N ASP A 130 -6.87 -2.34 -9.89
CA ASP A 130 -8.07 -1.79 -9.25
C ASP A 130 -9.11 -2.88 -8.98
N GLY A 131 -9.41 -3.13 -7.70
CA GLY A 131 -10.25 -4.22 -7.23
C GLY A 131 -9.49 -5.50 -6.84
N GLY A 132 -8.22 -5.62 -7.20
CA GLY A 132 -7.34 -6.73 -6.78
C GLY A 132 -7.87 -8.12 -7.12
N ARG A 133 -7.51 -9.10 -6.30
CA ARG A 133 -7.89 -10.51 -6.47
C ARG A 133 -9.40 -10.72 -6.44
N ILE A 134 -10.10 -10.04 -5.54
CA ILE A 134 -11.55 -10.24 -5.36
C ILE A 134 -12.34 -9.87 -6.62
N LYS A 135 -11.99 -8.77 -7.27
CA LYS A 135 -12.67 -8.35 -8.51
C LYS A 135 -12.37 -9.28 -9.68
N TRP A 136 -11.11 -9.70 -9.81
CA TRP A 136 -10.71 -10.69 -10.83
C TRP A 136 -11.52 -11.98 -10.71
N GLU A 137 -11.69 -12.47 -9.49
CA GLU A 137 -12.48 -13.66 -9.17
C GLU A 137 -13.99 -13.45 -9.44
N GLN A 138 -14.56 -12.33 -8.98
CA GLN A 138 -15.98 -11.99 -9.20
C GLN A 138 -16.36 -11.87 -10.67
N GLU A 139 -15.40 -11.47 -11.52
CA GLU A 139 -15.58 -11.41 -12.97
C GLU A 139 -15.43 -12.79 -13.65
N GLY A 140 -15.16 -13.85 -12.89
CA GLY A 140 -14.96 -15.20 -13.43
C GLY A 140 -13.72 -15.33 -14.31
N ARG A 141 -12.72 -14.46 -14.12
CA ARG A 141 -11.48 -14.49 -14.88
C ARG A 141 -10.59 -15.66 -14.44
N PRO A 142 -9.74 -16.19 -15.33
CA PRO A 142 -8.97 -17.39 -15.04
C PRO A 142 -7.91 -17.19 -13.96
N PHE A 143 -7.75 -18.21 -13.13
CA PHE A 143 -6.55 -18.46 -12.33
C PHE A 143 -5.86 -19.73 -12.82
N ASN A 144 -4.55 -19.83 -12.61
CA ASN A 144 -3.79 -21.07 -12.77
C ASN A 144 -2.77 -21.23 -11.63
N THR A 145 -2.01 -22.30 -11.64
CA THR A 145 -0.95 -22.58 -10.66
C THR A 145 0.44 -22.62 -11.31
N ASP A 146 0.55 -22.15 -12.55
CA ASP A 146 1.79 -22.17 -13.30
C ASP A 146 2.74 -21.05 -12.85
N VAL A 147 3.84 -21.41 -12.20
CA VAL A 147 4.86 -20.44 -11.76
C VAL A 147 5.74 -20.04 -12.96
N PRO A 148 5.71 -18.76 -13.38
CA PRO A 148 6.47 -18.33 -14.54
C PRO A 148 7.98 -18.43 -14.30
N ARG A 149 8.70 -18.95 -15.31
CA ARG A 149 10.17 -19.00 -15.31
C ARG A 149 10.71 -17.87 -16.16
N LEU A 150 11.28 -16.87 -15.52
CA LEU A 150 11.78 -15.68 -16.18
C LEU A 150 13.31 -15.63 -16.14
N ALA A 151 13.90 -15.03 -17.17
CA ALA A 151 15.33 -14.74 -17.18
C ALA A 151 15.65 -13.66 -16.14
N LYS A 152 16.76 -13.84 -15.42
CA LYS A 152 17.25 -12.81 -14.49
C LYS A 152 17.68 -11.57 -15.24
N THR A 153 17.38 -10.41 -14.67
CA THR A 153 17.78 -9.11 -15.22
C THR A 153 19.07 -8.58 -14.61
N GLY A 154 19.52 -7.44 -15.12
CA GLY A 154 20.66 -6.70 -14.58
C GLY A 154 20.28 -5.54 -13.64
N TYR A 155 19.05 -5.50 -13.11
CA TYR A 155 18.55 -4.39 -12.28
C TYR A 155 19.53 -3.96 -11.20
N LYS A 156 19.62 -2.65 -10.99
CA LYS A 156 20.42 -2.01 -9.95
C LYS A 156 19.54 -1.16 -9.07
N ALA A 157 19.39 -1.56 -7.83
CA ALA A 157 18.58 -0.83 -6.87
C ALA A 157 19.29 0.46 -6.42
N PRO A 158 18.60 1.62 -6.41
CA PRO A 158 19.07 2.78 -5.69
C PRO A 158 19.17 2.50 -4.19
N LYS A 159 19.89 3.35 -3.47
CA LYS A 159 19.86 3.32 -2.02
C LYS A 159 18.43 3.62 -1.54
N ARG A 160 17.92 2.80 -0.62
CA ARG A 160 16.62 3.02 0.04
C ARG A 160 16.57 4.42 0.68
N SER A 161 15.45 5.09 0.52
CA SER A 161 15.16 6.38 1.14
C SER A 161 13.87 6.32 1.93
N ASP A 162 13.99 6.38 3.25
CA ASP A 162 12.85 6.34 4.17
C ASP A 162 12.26 7.75 4.43
N ASP A 163 13.01 8.81 4.18
CA ASP A 163 12.72 10.16 4.68
C ASP A 163 11.44 10.80 4.12
N LYS A 164 11.03 10.43 2.92
CA LYS A 164 9.93 11.09 2.22
C LYS A 164 8.56 10.52 2.54
N ILE A 165 8.45 9.20 2.55
CA ILE A 165 7.16 8.48 2.58
C ILE A 165 7.00 7.55 3.78
N ARG A 166 8.00 7.44 4.65
CA ARG A 166 7.97 6.64 5.89
C ARG A 166 8.07 7.56 7.12
N ALA A 167 7.38 7.20 8.19
CA ALA A 167 7.50 7.87 9.49
C ALA A 167 7.90 6.85 10.56
N PHE A 168 8.77 7.28 11.48
CA PHE A 168 9.23 6.49 12.62
C PHE A 168 8.61 7.00 13.93
N PHE A 169 8.60 6.16 14.96
CA PHE A 169 7.97 6.42 16.26
C PHE A 169 8.22 7.84 16.80
N GLN A 170 9.47 8.28 16.85
CA GLN A 170 9.80 9.60 17.39
C GLN A 170 9.24 10.74 16.53
N GLN A 171 9.29 10.60 15.21
CA GLN A 171 8.70 11.58 14.28
C GLN A 171 7.19 11.65 14.43
N VAL A 172 6.51 10.52 14.61
CA VAL A 172 5.06 10.46 14.84
C VAL A 172 4.71 11.10 16.19
N ARG A 173 5.51 10.90 17.21
CA ARG A 173 5.34 11.53 18.53
C ARG A 173 5.43 13.06 18.44
N GLU A 174 6.41 13.58 17.73
CA GLU A 174 6.57 15.01 17.47
C GLU A 174 5.41 15.56 16.62
N HIS A 175 5.02 14.82 15.58
CA HIS A 175 3.90 15.14 14.71
C HIS A 175 2.57 15.28 15.47
N SER A 176 2.23 14.29 16.30
CA SER A 176 1.06 14.31 17.20
C SER A 176 1.13 15.49 18.19
N SER A 177 2.28 15.72 18.80
CA SER A 177 2.47 16.82 19.77
C SER A 177 2.33 18.19 19.11
N ALA A 178 2.67 18.32 17.84
CA ALA A 178 2.51 19.54 17.06
C ALA A 178 1.08 19.74 16.51
N GLY A 179 0.14 18.82 16.78
CA GLY A 179 -1.23 18.87 16.28
C GLY A 179 -1.36 18.73 14.76
N LYS A 180 -0.37 18.14 14.10
CA LYS A 180 -0.42 17.92 12.65
C LYS A 180 -1.37 16.78 12.30
N PRO A 181 -1.92 16.74 11.06
CA PRO A 181 -2.85 15.72 10.62
C PRO A 181 -2.28 14.29 10.74
N LEU A 182 -2.94 13.49 11.57
CA LEU A 182 -2.62 12.09 11.82
C LEU A 182 -3.87 11.25 11.58
N ILE A 183 -3.77 10.20 10.79
CA ILE A 183 -4.92 9.40 10.36
C ILE A 183 -4.78 7.98 10.90
N ASP A 184 -5.75 7.57 11.70
CA ASP A 184 -5.98 6.17 12.07
C ASP A 184 -6.92 5.53 11.06
N VAL A 185 -6.43 4.57 10.30
CA VAL A 185 -7.21 3.92 9.26
C VAL A 185 -7.84 2.58 9.72
N ARG A 186 -7.70 2.24 10.99
CA ARG A 186 -8.27 1.04 11.59
C ARG A 186 -9.79 1.15 11.73
N SER A 187 -10.41 0.07 12.22
CA SER A 187 -11.86 0.10 12.49
C SER A 187 -12.20 1.07 13.64
N PRO A 188 -13.46 1.55 13.70
CA PRO A 188 -13.93 2.39 14.81
C PRO A 188 -13.73 1.75 16.18
N GLU A 189 -13.87 0.42 16.30
CA GLU A 189 -13.69 -0.31 17.55
C GLU A 189 -12.21 -0.35 17.98
N GLU A 190 -11.28 -0.48 17.01
CA GLU A 190 -9.84 -0.36 17.28
C GLU A 190 -9.48 1.07 17.71
N TYR A 191 -10.02 2.07 17.00
CA TYR A 191 -9.80 3.50 17.31
C TYR A 191 -10.28 3.87 18.71
N THR A 192 -11.50 3.51 19.04
CA THR A 192 -12.10 3.84 20.36
C THR A 192 -11.45 3.07 21.53
N GLY A 193 -10.72 2.01 21.22
CA GLY A 193 -10.09 1.14 22.22
C GLY A 193 -11.00 0.06 22.76
N GLN A 194 -12.13 -0.22 22.11
CA GLN A 194 -12.99 -1.37 22.41
C GLN A 194 -12.31 -2.69 22.01
N ARG A 195 -11.41 -2.63 21.01
CA ARG A 195 -10.59 -3.76 20.57
C ARG A 195 -9.11 -3.36 20.54
N THR A 196 -8.24 -4.31 20.82
CA THR A 196 -6.78 -4.15 20.76
C THR A 196 -6.17 -4.78 19.51
N HIS A 197 -6.97 -5.53 18.75
CA HIS A 197 -6.58 -6.26 17.55
C HIS A 197 -7.77 -6.43 16.61
N MET A 198 -7.52 -6.81 15.37
CA MET A 198 -8.57 -7.26 14.44
C MET A 198 -9.08 -8.65 14.88
N PRO A 199 -10.36 -8.97 14.65
CA PRO A 199 -10.96 -10.25 15.10
C PRO A 199 -10.17 -11.49 14.63
N ASP A 200 -9.67 -11.46 13.39
CA ASP A 200 -8.97 -12.59 12.77
C ASP A 200 -7.48 -12.70 13.20
N TYR A 201 -6.95 -11.71 13.95
CA TYR A 201 -5.52 -11.62 14.31
C TYR A 201 -5.31 -11.36 15.82
N PRO A 202 -5.83 -12.22 16.71
CA PRO A 202 -5.74 -11.99 18.15
C PRO A 202 -4.30 -12.01 18.69
N GLN A 203 -3.38 -12.74 18.03
CA GLN A 203 -1.97 -12.81 18.39
C GLN A 203 -1.20 -11.49 18.14
N GLU A 204 -1.77 -10.58 17.37
CA GLU A 204 -1.17 -9.29 17.07
C GLU A 204 -1.75 -8.15 17.90
N GLY A 205 -2.36 -8.49 19.02
CA GLY A 205 -2.91 -7.52 19.96
C GLY A 205 -1.85 -6.70 20.66
N THR A 206 -2.30 -5.56 21.17
CA THR A 206 -1.48 -4.65 21.96
C THR A 206 -1.96 -4.63 23.42
N LEU A 207 -1.07 -4.21 24.32
CA LEU A 207 -1.41 -4.07 25.75
C LEU A 207 -2.42 -2.95 26.00
N ARG A 208 -2.52 -1.98 25.10
CA ARG A 208 -3.40 -0.80 25.27
C ARG A 208 -4.28 -0.63 24.05
N GLY A 209 -5.59 -0.44 24.26
CA GLY A 209 -6.54 -0.01 23.24
C GLY A 209 -6.63 1.50 23.16
N GLY A 210 -7.12 2.02 22.03
CA GLY A 210 -7.29 3.44 21.72
C GLY A 210 -6.57 3.87 20.47
N HIS A 211 -6.25 5.15 20.35
CA HIS A 211 -5.60 5.75 19.20
C HIS A 211 -4.47 6.72 19.62
N ILE A 212 -3.60 7.08 18.71
CA ILE A 212 -2.58 8.10 18.93
C ILE A 212 -3.28 9.43 19.17
N LYS A 213 -2.83 10.15 20.19
CA LYS A 213 -3.44 11.43 20.58
C LYS A 213 -3.54 12.38 19.38
N GLY A 214 -4.77 12.90 19.15
CA GLY A 214 -5.08 13.82 18.06
C GLY A 214 -5.27 13.15 16.68
N ALA A 215 -5.27 11.83 16.59
CA ALA A 215 -5.55 11.14 15.34
C ALA A 215 -7.02 11.26 14.95
N ARG A 216 -7.28 11.47 13.65
CA ARG A 216 -8.62 11.43 13.05
C ARG A 216 -8.94 9.98 12.63
N SER A 217 -10.16 9.53 12.92
CA SER A 217 -10.63 8.21 12.48
C SER A 217 -11.11 8.26 11.04
N ILE A 218 -10.35 7.65 10.13
CA ILE A 218 -10.74 7.50 8.73
C ILE A 218 -10.47 6.05 8.31
N PRO A 219 -11.40 5.12 8.61
CA PRO A 219 -11.21 3.72 8.24
C PRO A 219 -10.91 3.54 6.76
N TRP A 220 -9.88 2.76 6.44
CA TRP A 220 -9.42 2.52 5.07
C TRP A 220 -10.55 2.08 4.12
N ALA A 221 -11.49 1.27 4.63
CA ALA A 221 -12.61 0.72 3.86
C ALA A 221 -13.53 1.80 3.27
N ARG A 222 -13.51 3.01 3.82
CA ARG A 222 -14.28 4.13 3.28
C ARG A 222 -13.82 4.54 1.88
N ALA A 223 -12.58 4.24 1.51
CA ALA A 223 -12.02 4.54 0.19
C ALA A 223 -12.32 3.47 -0.87
N ALA A 224 -12.84 2.30 -0.46
CA ALA A 224 -13.13 1.19 -1.36
C ALA A 224 -14.62 1.05 -1.65
N ASN A 225 -14.92 0.55 -2.85
CA ASN A 225 -16.24 0.07 -3.25
C ASN A 225 -16.42 -1.41 -2.81
N PRO A 226 -17.66 -1.95 -2.83
CA PRO A 226 -17.89 -3.35 -2.44
C PRO A 226 -17.16 -4.40 -3.29
N ASP A 227 -16.78 -4.06 -4.53
CA ASP A 227 -16.01 -4.91 -5.44
C ASP A 227 -14.48 -4.76 -5.27
N GLY A 228 -14.04 -4.04 -4.24
CA GLY A 228 -12.63 -3.80 -3.94
C GLY A 228 -11.99 -2.66 -4.74
N THR A 229 -12.66 -2.08 -5.73
CA THR A 229 -12.12 -0.93 -6.48
C THR A 229 -12.08 0.34 -5.63
N PHE A 230 -11.19 1.26 -5.96
CA PHE A 230 -11.18 2.58 -5.33
C PHE A 230 -12.39 3.41 -5.78
N LYS A 231 -12.95 4.18 -4.84
CA LYS A 231 -13.95 5.19 -5.14
C LYS A 231 -13.35 6.27 -6.06
N ASP A 232 -14.21 6.91 -6.86
CA ASP A 232 -13.80 8.06 -7.67
C ASP A 232 -13.26 9.23 -6.83
N ALA A 233 -12.49 10.12 -7.46
CA ALA A 233 -11.83 11.22 -6.76
C ALA A 233 -12.81 12.18 -6.07
N GLY A 234 -14.02 12.37 -6.61
CA GLY A 234 -15.06 13.20 -5.99
C GLY A 234 -15.52 12.63 -4.65
N SER A 235 -15.82 11.32 -4.63
CA SER A 235 -16.18 10.59 -3.42
C SER A 235 -15.05 10.56 -2.38
N LEU A 236 -13.81 10.39 -2.84
CA LEU A 236 -12.64 10.43 -1.95
C LEU A 236 -12.43 11.82 -1.33
N ARG A 237 -12.55 12.89 -2.12
CA ARG A 237 -12.47 14.28 -1.59
C ARG A 237 -13.57 14.57 -0.59
N ALA A 238 -14.79 14.06 -0.81
CA ALA A 238 -15.86 14.23 0.17
C ALA A 238 -15.49 13.64 1.54
N ILE A 239 -14.81 12.49 1.56
CA ILE A 239 -14.36 11.84 2.80
C ILE A 239 -13.20 12.60 3.43
N TYR A 240 -12.11 12.80 2.70
CA TYR A 240 -10.86 13.28 3.27
C TYR A 240 -10.81 14.80 3.46
N GLU A 241 -11.32 15.57 2.48
CA GLU A 241 -11.25 17.02 2.49
C GLU A 241 -12.50 17.63 3.15
N GLN A 242 -13.71 17.30 2.69
CA GLN A 242 -14.93 17.95 3.16
C GLN A 242 -15.36 17.51 4.57
N GLU A 243 -15.35 16.20 4.84
CA GLU A 243 -15.76 15.67 6.14
C GLU A 243 -14.63 15.77 7.17
N LYS A 244 -13.42 15.39 6.79
CA LYS A 244 -12.28 15.28 7.70
C LYS A 244 -11.32 16.48 7.67
N GLY A 245 -11.56 17.44 6.80
CA GLY A 245 -10.84 18.72 6.79
C GLY A 245 -9.35 18.60 6.50
N LEU A 246 -8.94 17.63 5.64
CA LEU A 246 -7.57 17.57 5.16
C LEU A 246 -7.37 18.55 4.01
N GLU A 247 -6.22 19.20 3.97
CA GLU A 247 -5.84 20.18 2.96
C GLU A 247 -4.62 19.71 2.16
N LYS A 248 -4.52 20.10 0.90
CA LYS A 248 -3.42 19.70 -0.01
C LYS A 248 -2.02 19.98 0.52
N GLY A 249 -1.86 21.00 1.31
CA GLY A 249 -0.57 21.41 1.91
C GLY A 249 -0.22 20.67 3.20
N ASP A 250 -1.09 19.80 3.70
CA ASP A 250 -0.88 19.12 4.97
C ASP A 250 0.32 18.16 4.93
N ASP A 251 1.06 18.11 6.02
CA ASP A 251 2.03 17.06 6.32
C ASP A 251 1.28 15.95 7.08
N ILE A 252 0.95 14.88 6.39
CA ILE A 252 0.05 13.84 6.90
C ILE A 252 0.84 12.58 7.26
N VAL A 253 0.49 11.97 8.39
CA VAL A 253 0.93 10.62 8.74
C VAL A 253 -0.30 9.71 8.86
N ALA A 254 -0.28 8.58 8.14
CA ALA A 254 -1.28 7.53 8.27
C ALA A 254 -0.69 6.31 9.00
N TYR A 255 -1.50 5.65 9.82
CA TYR A 255 -1.11 4.42 10.50
C TYR A 255 -2.28 3.44 10.62
N CYS A 256 -1.94 2.16 10.82
CA CYS A 256 -2.92 1.10 11.09
C CYS A 256 -2.45 0.15 12.19
N ARG A 257 -2.28 -1.13 11.89
CA ARG A 257 -1.72 -2.17 12.75
C ARG A 257 -0.19 -2.26 12.58
N ILE A 258 0.28 -2.51 11.34
CA ILE A 258 1.70 -2.69 10.99
C ILE A 258 2.08 -2.06 9.63
N GLY A 259 1.23 -1.21 9.06
CA GLY A 259 1.53 -0.44 7.83
C GLY A 259 0.76 -0.88 6.58
N GLU A 260 0.10 -2.04 6.57
CA GLU A 260 -0.59 -2.61 5.41
C GLU A 260 -1.82 -1.80 4.97
N ARG A 261 -2.78 -1.59 5.89
CA ARG A 261 -4.00 -0.80 5.62
C ARG A 261 -3.69 0.68 5.40
N SER A 262 -2.68 1.19 6.09
CA SER A 262 -2.25 2.58 5.93
C SER A 262 -1.46 2.81 4.63
N SER A 263 -0.84 1.78 4.04
CA SER A 263 -0.30 1.87 2.67
C SER A 263 -1.40 2.06 1.62
N HIS A 264 -2.56 1.42 1.80
CA HIS A 264 -3.73 1.65 0.95
C HIS A 264 -4.20 3.12 1.05
N THR A 265 -4.31 3.69 2.25
CA THR A 265 -4.68 5.09 2.44
C THR A 265 -3.59 6.04 1.94
N TRP A 266 -2.31 5.72 2.16
CA TRP A 266 -1.19 6.47 1.60
C TRP A 266 -1.26 6.54 0.07
N PHE A 267 -1.55 5.41 -0.59
CA PHE A 267 -1.75 5.35 -2.04
C PHE A 267 -2.90 6.27 -2.50
N VAL A 268 -4.05 6.20 -1.82
CA VAL A 268 -5.21 7.07 -2.10
C VAL A 268 -4.84 8.54 -2.01
N LEU A 269 -4.24 8.95 -0.90
CA LEU A 269 -3.90 10.36 -0.67
C LEU A 269 -2.82 10.85 -1.65
N THR A 270 -1.74 10.07 -1.81
CA THR A 270 -0.59 10.47 -2.63
C THR A 270 -0.93 10.48 -4.12
N TYR A 271 -1.49 9.39 -4.62
CA TYR A 271 -1.66 9.24 -6.07
C TYR A 271 -3.06 9.62 -6.55
N LEU A 272 -4.11 9.16 -5.88
CA LEU A 272 -5.46 9.41 -6.38
C LEU A 272 -5.90 10.84 -6.10
N LEU A 273 -5.54 11.38 -4.96
CA LEU A 273 -5.85 12.74 -4.57
C LEU A 273 -4.70 13.74 -4.78
N GLY A 274 -3.45 13.30 -4.92
CA GLY A 274 -2.28 14.14 -5.21
C GLY A 274 -1.83 14.99 -4.02
N TYR A 275 -1.75 14.40 -2.83
CA TYR A 275 -1.12 15.02 -1.66
C TYR A 275 0.39 14.78 -1.70
N ASP A 276 1.19 15.82 -1.57
CA ASP A 276 2.65 15.75 -1.73
C ASP A 276 3.40 15.25 -0.50
N ARG A 277 2.81 15.34 0.69
CA ARG A 277 3.48 15.09 1.97
C ARG A 277 2.69 14.09 2.81
N VAL A 278 2.62 12.86 2.36
CA VAL A 278 1.97 11.76 3.08
C VAL A 278 3.02 10.71 3.44
N ARG A 279 3.07 10.35 4.71
CA ARG A 279 3.98 9.33 5.23
C ARG A 279 3.19 8.18 5.85
N ASN A 280 3.64 6.97 5.61
CA ASN A 280 3.13 5.77 6.28
C ASN A 280 3.97 5.49 7.54
N TYR A 281 3.33 5.37 8.68
CA TYR A 281 3.94 4.90 9.92
C TYR A 281 3.73 3.40 10.04
N ASP A 282 4.70 2.63 9.56
CA ASP A 282 4.63 1.15 9.52
C ASP A 282 4.80 0.49 10.89
N GLY A 283 5.45 1.14 11.87
CA GLY A 283 5.42 0.73 13.27
C GLY A 283 4.01 0.65 13.84
N SER A 284 3.18 1.62 13.46
CA SER A 284 1.72 1.62 13.66
C SER A 284 1.29 1.34 15.11
N TRP A 285 0.09 0.79 15.27
CA TRP A 285 -0.46 0.54 16.61
C TRP A 285 0.28 -0.57 17.35
N THR A 286 0.83 -1.56 16.63
CA THR A 286 1.62 -2.63 17.25
C THR A 286 2.86 -2.09 17.98
N GLU A 287 3.51 -1.06 17.44
CA GLU A 287 4.60 -0.36 18.12
C GLU A 287 4.06 0.63 19.17
N TRP A 288 3.14 1.52 18.78
CA TRP A 288 2.66 2.60 19.65
C TRP A 288 1.89 2.10 20.86
N GLY A 289 0.97 1.15 20.66
CA GLY A 289 0.15 0.58 21.72
C GLY A 289 0.94 -0.18 22.78
N ASN A 290 2.13 -0.68 22.44
CA ASN A 290 3.04 -1.37 23.36
C ASN A 290 4.16 -0.48 23.92
N ALA A 291 4.41 0.68 23.30
CA ALA A 291 5.47 1.59 23.74
C ALA A 291 5.15 2.24 25.10
N VAL A 292 6.11 2.15 26.05
CA VAL A 292 5.98 2.74 27.38
C VAL A 292 5.84 4.26 27.27
N ARG A 293 4.81 4.83 27.92
CA ARG A 293 4.53 6.29 27.96
C ARG A 293 4.18 6.91 26.61
N ALA A 294 3.88 6.15 25.55
CA ALA A 294 3.34 6.72 24.34
C ALA A 294 1.94 7.30 24.61
N PRO A 295 1.66 8.57 24.23
CA PRO A 295 0.37 9.22 24.49
C PRO A 295 -0.75 8.57 23.67
N ILE A 296 -1.81 8.15 24.32
CA ILE A 296 -3.02 7.60 23.69
C ILE A 296 -4.27 8.31 24.16
N GLU A 297 -5.30 8.28 23.33
CA GLU A 297 -6.67 8.64 23.67
C GLU A 297 -7.59 7.46 23.47
N LYS A 298 -8.75 7.49 24.14
CA LYS A 298 -9.80 6.47 24.03
C LYS A 298 -11.15 7.12 23.80
N GLY A 299 -12.07 6.34 23.23
CA GLY A 299 -13.40 6.84 22.94
C GLY A 299 -13.52 7.40 21.51
N PRO A 300 -14.70 7.94 21.16
CA PRO A 300 -14.96 8.48 19.83
C PRO A 300 -14.09 9.71 19.54
N GLU A 301 -13.97 10.02 18.26
CA GLU A 301 -13.35 11.26 17.78
C GLU A 301 -14.09 12.45 18.38
N LYS A 302 -13.35 13.46 18.89
CA LYS A 302 -13.90 14.66 19.53
C LYS A 302 -14.21 15.75 18.54
#